data_a7b6290bee7db2da2422665d4e9d719b
#
_entry.id   a7b6290bee7db2da2422665d4e9d719b
#
_cell.length_a   1.000
_cell.length_b   1.000
_cell.length_c   1.000
_cell.angle_alpha   90.00
_cell.angle_beta   90.00
_cell.angle_gamma   90.00
#
_symmetry.space_group_name_H-M   'P 1'
#
loop_
_entity.id
_entity.type
_entity.pdbx_description
1 polymer ?
#
loop_
_entity_poly.entity_id
_entity_poly.type
_entity_poly.pdbx_seq_one_letter_code
_entity_poly.pdbx_strand_id
1 'polypeptide(L)'
;MRDSQLQGRLEQAGAQGLGEQLLLAEADLQRLARRRTEYVERAEALDLLWRLLDEHRTAATQRLLEPLARRLQHYLALLFPGAQWRLDETLMPVALRRDGLEDGLDALSFGTREQLGVLARLAYADLLAQAGRPALLVLDDALVHADDARRDLIKRALFDAASRHQVLLFTCHAEAWRDMGVPLRELPSGG
;
A
#
# COMPACT_ATOMS: atom_id res chain seq x y z
N MET A 1 -11.99 -37.94 -80.31
CA MET A 1 -11.64 -36.47 -80.34
C MET A 1 -12.45 -35.58 -79.35
N ARG A 2 -13.73 -35.83 -79.11
CA ARG A 2 -14.54 -35.01 -78.16
C ARG A 2 -14.13 -35.18 -76.69
N ASP A 3 -13.74 -36.39 -76.26
CA ASP A 3 -13.39 -36.65 -74.87
C ASP A 3 -12.07 -35.95 -74.39
N SER A 4 -11.08 -35.96 -75.31
CA SER A 4 -9.79 -35.26 -74.97
C SER A 4 -9.92 -33.71 -74.87
N GLN A 5 -10.89 -33.14 -75.65
CA GLN A 5 -11.22 -31.74 -75.58
C GLN A 5 -11.98 -31.38 -74.29
N LEU A 6 -12.86 -32.25 -73.83
CA LEU A 6 -13.59 -32.08 -72.57
C LEU A 6 -12.69 -32.27 -71.37
N GLN A 7 -11.77 -33.22 -71.38
CA GLN A 7 -10.78 -33.41 -70.33
C GLN A 7 -9.83 -32.17 -70.18
N GLY A 8 -9.30 -31.66 -71.29
CA GLY A 8 -8.48 -30.48 -71.31
C GLY A 8 -9.20 -29.23 -70.80
N ARG A 9 -10.51 -29.10 -71.09
CA ARG A 9 -11.33 -27.97 -70.53
C ARG A 9 -11.64 -28.16 -69.09
N LEU A 10 -11.85 -29.35 -68.57
CA LEU A 10 -12.04 -29.66 -67.18
C LEU A 10 -10.74 -29.39 -66.36
N GLU A 11 -9.59 -29.80 -66.86
CA GLU A 11 -8.29 -29.55 -66.27
C GLU A 11 -7.97 -28.05 -66.23
N GLN A 12 -8.27 -27.34 -67.32
CA GLN A 12 -8.07 -25.87 -67.38
C GLN A 12 -9.01 -25.11 -66.47
N ALA A 13 -10.28 -25.53 -66.37
CA ALA A 13 -11.24 -24.97 -65.47
C ALA A 13 -10.87 -25.26 -63.99
N GLY A 14 -10.41 -26.49 -63.73
CA GLY A 14 -9.89 -26.84 -62.35
C GLY A 14 -8.63 -26.07 -61.99
N ALA A 15 -7.70 -25.90 -62.93
CA ALA A 15 -6.49 -25.11 -62.72
C ALA A 15 -6.80 -23.61 -62.49
N GLN A 16 -7.76 -23.03 -63.20
CA GLN A 16 -8.23 -21.66 -62.98
C GLN A 16 -8.92 -21.50 -61.65
N GLY A 17 -9.76 -22.44 -61.23
CA GLY A 17 -10.39 -22.40 -59.89
C GLY A 17 -9.40 -22.52 -58.74
N LEU A 18 -8.37 -23.37 -58.89
CA LEU A 18 -7.30 -23.47 -57.89
C LEU A 18 -6.43 -22.23 -57.85
N GLY A 19 -6.15 -21.58 -58.97
CA GLY A 19 -5.42 -20.32 -59.04
C GLY A 19 -6.15 -19.18 -58.33
N GLU A 20 -7.46 -19.09 -58.54
CA GLU A 20 -8.29 -18.09 -57.83
C GLU A 20 -8.34 -18.35 -56.32
N GLN A 21 -8.51 -19.60 -55.90
CA GLN A 21 -8.44 -19.98 -54.48
C GLN A 21 -7.08 -19.65 -53.86
N LEU A 22 -5.98 -19.86 -54.58
CA LEU A 22 -4.64 -19.53 -54.12
C LEU A 22 -4.51 -18.02 -53.92
N LEU A 23 -4.92 -17.20 -54.87
CA LEU A 23 -4.87 -15.74 -54.76
C LEU A 23 -5.70 -15.21 -53.58
N LEU A 24 -6.91 -15.77 -53.38
CA LEU A 24 -7.73 -15.41 -52.22
C LEU A 24 -7.07 -15.81 -50.90
N ALA A 25 -6.49 -17.00 -50.83
CA ALA A 25 -5.78 -17.46 -49.64
C ALA A 25 -4.54 -16.60 -49.34
N GLU A 26 -3.78 -16.23 -50.36
CA GLU A 26 -2.62 -15.33 -50.21
C GLU A 26 -3.05 -13.92 -49.74
N ALA A 27 -4.12 -13.37 -50.29
CA ALA A 27 -4.68 -12.10 -49.87
C ALA A 27 -5.14 -12.13 -48.40
N ASP A 28 -5.82 -13.20 -47.99
CA ASP A 28 -6.24 -13.41 -46.61
C ASP A 28 -5.05 -13.56 -45.67
N LEU A 29 -4.05 -14.29 -46.07
CA LEU A 29 -2.82 -14.47 -45.29
C LEU A 29 -2.11 -13.14 -45.09
N GLN A 30 -1.98 -12.32 -46.15
CA GLN A 30 -1.40 -10.97 -46.02
C GLN A 30 -2.22 -10.07 -45.11
N ARG A 31 -3.56 -10.12 -45.21
CA ARG A 31 -4.47 -9.37 -44.36
C ARG A 31 -4.32 -9.77 -42.86
N LEU A 32 -4.28 -11.08 -42.61
CA LEU A 32 -4.11 -11.61 -41.24
C LEU A 32 -2.73 -11.28 -40.67
N ALA A 33 -1.67 -11.34 -41.49
CA ALA A 33 -0.32 -10.97 -41.10
C ALA A 33 -0.26 -9.50 -40.68
N ARG A 34 -0.87 -8.59 -41.46
CA ARG A 34 -0.95 -7.15 -41.07
C ARG A 34 -1.68 -6.95 -39.75
N ARG A 35 -2.87 -7.57 -39.60
CA ARG A 35 -3.64 -7.48 -38.33
C ARG A 35 -2.87 -8.04 -37.15
N ARG A 36 -2.14 -9.13 -37.33
CA ARG A 36 -1.27 -9.70 -36.30
C ARG A 36 -0.21 -8.70 -35.88
N THR A 37 0.47 -8.05 -36.83
CA THR A 37 1.48 -7.03 -36.52
C THR A 37 0.88 -5.87 -35.74
N GLU A 38 -0.25 -5.33 -36.20
CA GLU A 38 -0.99 -4.25 -35.50
C GLU A 38 -1.37 -4.63 -34.05
N TYR A 39 -1.84 -5.87 -33.85
CA TYR A 39 -2.18 -6.34 -32.50
C TYR A 39 -0.97 -6.54 -31.60
N VAL A 40 0.14 -7.02 -32.14
CA VAL A 40 1.38 -7.20 -31.39
C VAL A 40 1.93 -5.83 -30.97
N GLU A 41 2.03 -4.88 -31.89
CA GLU A 41 2.49 -3.51 -31.60
C GLU A 41 1.61 -2.84 -30.54
N ARG A 42 0.28 -3.01 -30.64
CA ARG A 42 -0.66 -2.46 -29.66
C ARG A 42 -0.52 -3.13 -28.30
N ALA A 43 -0.31 -4.45 -28.25
CA ALA A 43 -0.09 -5.19 -27.02
C ALA A 43 1.21 -4.75 -26.33
N GLU A 44 2.28 -4.59 -27.09
CA GLU A 44 3.57 -4.11 -26.59
C GLU A 44 3.49 -2.67 -26.05
N ALA A 45 2.76 -1.80 -26.75
CA ALA A 45 2.52 -0.43 -26.29
C ALA A 45 1.72 -0.37 -24.99
N LEU A 46 0.69 -1.22 -24.86
CA LEU A 46 -0.10 -1.31 -23.64
C LEU A 46 0.69 -1.89 -22.46
N ASP A 47 1.52 -2.90 -22.71
CA ASP A 47 2.41 -3.48 -21.71
C ASP A 47 3.43 -2.44 -21.21
N LEU A 48 4.02 -1.68 -22.13
CA LEU A 48 4.92 -0.57 -21.76
C LEU A 48 4.21 0.49 -20.94
N LEU A 49 3.01 0.89 -21.36
CA LEU A 49 2.20 1.88 -20.62
C LEU A 49 1.88 1.38 -19.20
N TRP A 50 1.48 0.13 -19.08
CA TRP A 50 1.17 -0.46 -17.78
C TRP A 50 2.40 -0.47 -16.85
N ARG A 51 3.57 -0.89 -17.36
CA ARG A 51 4.82 -0.88 -16.58
C ARG A 51 5.20 0.52 -16.12
N LEU A 52 5.15 1.51 -17.00
CA LEU A 52 5.46 2.90 -16.66
C LEU A 52 4.50 3.46 -15.62
N LEU A 53 3.21 3.17 -15.74
CA LEU A 53 2.21 3.60 -14.75
C LEU A 53 2.45 2.95 -13.39
N ASP A 54 2.78 1.66 -13.35
CA ASP A 54 3.05 0.95 -12.10
C ASP A 54 4.35 1.43 -11.43
N GLU A 55 5.40 1.66 -12.20
CA GLU A 55 6.65 2.27 -11.71
C GLU A 55 6.42 3.66 -11.14
N HIS A 56 5.69 4.52 -11.85
CA HIS A 56 5.38 5.87 -11.38
C HIS A 56 4.47 5.87 -10.14
N ARG A 57 3.48 4.99 -10.10
CA ARG A 57 2.63 4.80 -8.92
C ARG A 57 3.47 4.41 -7.71
N THR A 58 4.32 3.39 -7.86
CA THR A 58 5.19 2.89 -6.81
C THR A 58 6.15 3.97 -6.30
N ALA A 59 6.81 4.68 -7.23
CA ALA A 59 7.72 5.77 -6.86
C ALA A 59 7.01 6.93 -6.15
N ALA A 60 5.79 7.31 -6.58
CA ALA A 60 4.98 8.33 -5.93
C ALA A 60 4.57 7.89 -4.52
N THR A 61 4.11 6.65 -4.37
CA THR A 61 3.74 6.07 -3.08
C THR A 61 4.93 6.06 -2.13
N GLN A 62 6.11 5.60 -2.58
CA GLN A 62 7.32 5.59 -1.75
C GLN A 62 7.74 6.98 -1.28
N ARG A 63 7.65 8.01 -2.13
CA ARG A 63 7.95 9.39 -1.74
C ARG A 63 7.02 9.92 -0.65
N LEU A 64 5.75 9.50 -0.65
CA LEU A 64 4.79 9.86 0.40
C LEU A 64 5.02 9.04 1.67
N LEU A 65 5.42 7.76 1.52
CA LEU A 65 5.66 6.84 2.62
C LEU A 65 6.89 7.19 3.45
N GLU A 66 7.95 7.68 2.80
CA GLU A 66 9.23 7.90 3.45
C GLU A 66 9.16 8.86 4.67
N PRO A 67 8.48 10.01 4.60
CA PRO A 67 8.32 10.88 5.77
C PRO A 67 7.55 10.20 6.90
N LEU A 68 6.48 9.47 6.59
CA LEU A 68 5.69 8.73 7.57
C LEU A 68 6.50 7.59 8.20
N ALA A 69 7.18 6.79 7.37
CA ALA A 69 8.01 5.68 7.83
C ALA A 69 9.10 6.17 8.80
N ARG A 70 9.74 7.30 8.51
CA ARG A 70 10.72 7.92 9.41
C ARG A 70 10.11 8.32 10.75
N ARG A 71 8.90 8.90 10.75
CA ARG A 71 8.21 9.30 11.99
C ARG A 71 7.75 8.11 12.80
N LEU A 72 7.17 7.12 12.13
CA LEU A 72 6.79 5.85 12.76
C LEU A 72 8.01 5.16 13.40
N GLN A 73 9.14 5.13 12.66
CA GLN A 73 10.37 4.52 13.17
C GLN A 73 10.95 5.27 14.36
N HIS A 74 10.86 6.61 14.37
CA HIS A 74 11.27 7.42 15.53
C HIS A 74 10.51 6.99 16.78
N TYR A 75 9.19 6.96 16.75
CA TYR A 75 8.38 6.57 17.91
C TYR A 75 8.53 5.09 18.24
N LEU A 76 8.64 4.23 17.24
CA LEU A 76 8.85 2.80 17.46
C LEU A 76 10.15 2.53 18.23
N ALA A 77 11.22 3.22 17.89
CA ALA A 77 12.52 3.05 18.53
C ALA A 77 12.50 3.41 20.03
N LEU A 78 11.56 4.25 20.47
CA LEU A 78 11.40 4.60 21.90
C LEU A 78 10.85 3.42 22.71
N LEU A 79 9.99 2.58 22.11
CA LEU A 79 9.34 1.45 22.80
C LEU A 79 9.99 0.11 22.46
N PHE A 80 10.42 -0.04 21.23
CA PHE A 80 10.92 -1.30 20.67
C PHE A 80 12.24 -1.04 19.93
N PRO A 81 13.35 -0.84 20.65
CA PRO A 81 14.65 -0.61 20.03
C PRO A 81 15.00 -1.75 19.05
N GLY A 82 15.43 -1.39 17.84
CA GLY A 82 15.77 -2.37 16.80
C GLY A 82 14.59 -2.92 16.01
N ALA A 83 13.35 -2.64 16.41
CA ALA A 83 12.17 -3.04 15.64
C ALA A 83 11.95 -2.14 14.41
N GLN A 84 11.29 -2.69 13.40
CA GLN A 84 10.94 -2.00 12.16
C GLN A 84 9.47 -2.22 11.82
N TRP A 85 8.81 -1.16 11.35
CA TRP A 85 7.47 -1.26 10.80
C TRP A 85 7.50 -1.81 9.37
N ARG A 86 6.52 -2.65 9.06
CA ARG A 86 6.13 -2.89 7.67
C ARG A 86 4.78 -2.21 7.41
N LEU A 87 4.75 -1.33 6.43
CA LEU A 87 3.56 -0.60 6.00
C LEU A 87 3.02 -1.24 4.72
N ASP A 88 1.71 -1.19 4.52
CA ASP A 88 1.07 -1.54 3.27
C ASP A 88 1.04 -0.35 2.30
N GLU A 89 0.44 -0.56 1.13
CA GLU A 89 0.29 0.47 0.09
C GLU A 89 -0.61 1.65 0.53
N THR A 90 -1.41 1.46 1.59
CA THR A 90 -2.29 2.48 2.16
C THR A 90 -1.67 3.24 3.33
N LEU A 91 -0.37 3.01 3.58
CA LEU A 91 0.41 3.60 4.68
C LEU A 91 0.05 3.06 6.06
N MET A 92 -0.73 1.97 6.14
CA MET A 92 -1.10 1.38 7.41
C MET A 92 -0.05 0.37 7.86
N PRO A 93 0.34 0.39 9.14
CA PRO A 93 1.18 -0.65 9.70
C PRO A 93 0.49 -2.01 9.61
N VAL A 94 1.15 -3.01 9.04
CA VAL A 94 0.63 -4.38 8.88
C VAL A 94 1.44 -5.42 9.62
N ALA A 95 2.72 -5.14 9.90
CA ALA A 95 3.57 -6.04 10.65
C ALA A 95 4.68 -5.29 11.39
N LEU A 96 5.22 -5.98 12.40
CA LEU A 96 6.37 -5.54 13.18
C LEU A 96 7.51 -6.54 12.97
N ARG A 97 8.66 -6.09 12.53
CA ARG A 97 9.86 -6.90 12.40
C ARG A 97 10.79 -6.67 13.59
N ARG A 98 11.16 -7.75 14.30
CA ARG A 98 12.10 -7.73 15.45
C ARG A 98 13.01 -8.95 15.37
N ASP A 99 14.28 -8.76 15.65
CA ASP A 99 15.27 -9.87 15.73
C ASP A 99 15.25 -10.81 14.51
N GLY A 100 14.97 -10.26 13.32
CA GLY A 100 14.89 -11.03 12.08
C GLY A 100 13.55 -11.75 11.86
N LEU A 101 12.64 -11.74 12.83
CA LEU A 101 11.29 -12.29 12.73
C LEU A 101 10.30 -11.18 12.39
N GLU A 102 9.29 -11.53 11.59
CA GLU A 102 8.19 -10.64 11.23
C GLU A 102 6.87 -11.17 11.79
N ASP A 103 6.27 -10.38 12.67
CA ASP A 103 4.98 -10.67 13.27
C ASP A 103 3.91 -9.81 12.64
N GLY A 104 2.87 -10.39 12.07
CA GLY A 104 1.67 -9.67 11.66
C GLY A 104 0.99 -9.05 12.89
N LEU A 105 0.28 -7.93 12.70
CA LEU A 105 -0.38 -7.24 13.82
C LEU A 105 -1.34 -8.15 14.59
N ASP A 106 -2.00 -9.09 13.91
CA ASP A 106 -2.94 -10.02 14.54
C ASP A 106 -2.25 -11.03 15.46
N ALA A 107 -0.97 -11.32 15.24
CA ALA A 107 -0.17 -12.20 16.09
C ALA A 107 0.36 -11.51 17.37
N LEU A 108 0.28 -10.16 17.42
CA LEU A 108 0.75 -9.39 18.57
C LEU A 108 -0.27 -9.40 19.71
N SER A 109 0.23 -9.30 20.96
CA SER A 109 -0.65 -9.14 22.12
C SER A 109 -1.51 -7.88 21.98
N PHE A 110 -2.68 -7.87 22.63
CA PHE A 110 -3.57 -6.71 22.61
C PHE A 110 -2.88 -5.43 23.07
N GLY A 111 -2.14 -5.48 24.20
CA GLY A 111 -1.41 -4.32 24.72
C GLY A 111 -0.32 -3.83 23.77
N THR A 112 0.37 -4.73 23.04
CA THR A 112 1.35 -4.33 22.02
C THR A 112 0.66 -3.61 20.87
N ARG A 113 -0.46 -4.13 20.36
CA ARG A 113 -1.24 -3.49 19.30
C ARG A 113 -1.75 -2.11 19.70
N GLU A 114 -2.23 -1.97 20.93
CA GLU A 114 -2.69 -0.70 21.48
C GLU A 114 -1.55 0.34 21.50
N GLN A 115 -0.39 -0.05 22.01
CA GLN A 115 0.81 0.80 22.03
C GLN A 115 1.23 1.24 20.62
N LEU A 116 1.31 0.28 19.70
CA LEU A 116 1.63 0.56 18.29
C LEU A 116 0.60 1.50 17.65
N GLY A 117 -0.69 1.34 17.99
CA GLY A 117 -1.76 2.23 17.55
C GLY A 117 -1.58 3.67 18.04
N VAL A 118 -1.14 3.87 19.27
CA VAL A 118 -0.82 5.20 19.81
C VAL A 118 0.37 5.80 19.06
N LEU A 119 1.47 5.04 18.89
CA LEU A 119 2.65 5.53 18.16
C LEU A 119 2.33 5.92 16.71
N ALA A 120 1.49 5.14 16.05
CA ALA A 120 1.05 5.47 14.71
C ALA A 120 0.29 6.81 14.67
N ARG A 121 -0.62 7.05 15.62
CA ARG A 121 -1.34 8.33 15.73
C ARG A 121 -0.39 9.52 15.95
N LEU A 122 0.63 9.36 16.79
CA LEU A 122 1.65 10.39 16.99
C LEU A 122 2.42 10.69 15.71
N ALA A 123 2.82 9.65 14.96
CA ALA A 123 3.53 9.82 13.69
C ALA A 123 2.67 10.50 12.61
N TYR A 124 1.37 10.17 12.54
CA TYR A 124 0.44 10.84 11.62
C TYR A 124 0.21 12.31 12.03
N ALA A 125 0.09 12.59 13.33
CA ALA A 125 -0.04 13.96 13.81
C ALA A 125 1.20 14.81 13.43
N ASP A 126 2.40 14.27 13.59
CA ASP A 126 3.65 14.92 13.16
C ASP A 126 3.64 15.20 11.64
N LEU A 127 3.15 14.27 10.84
CA LEU A 127 3.06 14.45 9.39
C LEU A 127 2.07 15.57 9.03
N LEU A 128 0.90 15.60 9.69
CA LEU A 128 -0.10 16.65 9.50
C LEU A 128 0.44 18.03 9.91
N ALA A 129 1.16 18.11 11.02
CA ALA A 129 1.77 19.35 11.47
C ALA A 129 2.82 19.89 10.49
N GLN A 130 3.63 19.00 9.88
CA GLN A 130 4.56 19.36 8.81
C GLN A 130 3.86 19.91 7.56
N ALA A 131 2.67 19.43 7.29
CA ALA A 131 1.82 19.94 6.20
C ALA A 131 1.06 21.24 6.58
N GLY A 132 1.38 21.86 7.73
CA GLY A 132 0.71 23.07 8.23
C GLY A 132 -0.70 22.81 8.79
N ARG A 133 -1.03 21.56 9.13
CA ARG A 133 -2.31 21.13 9.69
C ARG A 133 -2.08 20.65 11.14
N PRO A 134 -2.17 21.52 12.14
CA PRO A 134 -2.02 21.09 13.54
C PRO A 134 -3.11 20.10 13.91
N ALA A 135 -2.75 19.04 14.64
CA ALA A 135 -3.66 18.00 15.07
C ALA A 135 -3.86 18.06 16.60
N LEU A 136 -5.10 17.84 17.02
CA LEU A 136 -5.45 17.50 18.38
C LEU A 136 -5.46 15.98 18.51
N LEU A 137 -4.68 15.45 19.44
CA LEU A 137 -4.67 14.03 19.76
C LEU A 137 -5.57 13.79 20.96
N VAL A 138 -6.57 12.93 20.76
CA VAL A 138 -7.46 12.49 21.84
C VAL A 138 -7.21 11.00 22.07
N LEU A 139 -6.82 10.66 23.29
CA LEU A 139 -6.59 9.30 23.74
C LEU A 139 -7.62 9.00 24.86
N ASP A 140 -8.46 8.01 24.61
CA ASP A 140 -9.50 7.61 25.55
C ASP A 140 -9.18 6.23 26.11
N ASP A 141 -8.96 6.17 27.42
CA ASP A 141 -8.58 4.98 28.18
C ASP A 141 -7.44 4.15 27.52
N ALA A 142 -6.57 4.85 26.78
CA ALA A 142 -5.47 4.22 26.07
C ALA A 142 -4.44 3.69 27.07
N LEU A 143 -3.86 2.52 26.72
CA LEU A 143 -2.74 1.90 27.47
C LEU A 143 -3.13 1.26 28.81
N VAL A 144 -4.39 0.96 29.01
CA VAL A 144 -4.85 0.25 30.20
C VAL A 144 -4.18 -1.13 30.33
N HIS A 145 -3.85 -1.75 29.21
CA HIS A 145 -3.21 -3.07 29.16
C HIS A 145 -1.67 -3.02 29.07
N ALA A 146 -1.08 -1.83 29.19
CA ALA A 146 0.38 -1.70 29.22
C ALA A 146 0.92 -1.98 30.64
N ASP A 147 1.99 -2.78 30.72
CA ASP A 147 2.79 -2.87 31.96
C ASP A 147 3.45 -1.53 32.28
N ASP A 148 3.90 -1.36 33.55
CA ASP A 148 4.44 -0.10 34.02
C ASP A 148 5.66 0.35 33.23
N ALA A 149 6.58 -0.56 32.90
CA ALA A 149 7.80 -0.23 32.15
C ALA A 149 7.48 0.26 30.74
N ARG A 150 6.53 -0.36 30.06
CA ARG A 150 6.08 0.06 28.72
C ARG A 150 5.27 1.35 28.78
N ARG A 151 4.48 1.54 29.84
CA ARG A 151 3.74 2.79 30.06
C ARG A 151 4.69 3.96 30.19
N ASP A 152 5.79 3.80 30.92
CA ASP A 152 6.80 4.85 31.08
C ASP A 152 7.49 5.21 29.76
N LEU A 153 7.73 4.24 28.89
CA LEU A 153 8.26 4.51 27.55
C LEU A 153 7.26 5.30 26.70
N ILE A 154 5.97 4.97 26.78
CA ILE A 154 4.92 5.71 26.05
C ILE A 154 4.73 7.11 26.62
N LYS A 155 4.82 7.31 27.95
CA LYS A 155 4.82 8.64 28.54
C LYS A 155 5.91 9.54 27.92
N ARG A 156 7.10 8.98 27.66
CA ARG A 156 8.18 9.71 26.97
C ARG A 156 7.80 10.06 25.53
N ALA A 157 7.18 9.15 24.80
CA ALA A 157 6.71 9.40 23.44
C ALA A 157 5.61 10.48 23.41
N LEU A 158 4.68 10.46 24.37
CA LEU A 158 3.65 11.48 24.53
C LEU A 158 4.24 12.83 24.89
N PHE A 159 5.24 12.85 25.76
CA PHE A 159 5.94 14.08 26.15
C PHE A 159 6.70 14.71 24.98
N ASP A 160 7.37 13.88 24.17
CA ASP A 160 8.00 14.33 22.93
C ASP A 160 6.97 14.94 21.97
N ALA A 161 5.84 14.25 21.76
CA ALA A 161 4.77 14.72 20.89
C ALA A 161 4.07 15.98 21.41
N ALA A 162 3.89 16.10 22.73
CA ALA A 162 3.22 17.25 23.38
C ALA A 162 3.98 18.58 23.18
N SER A 163 5.26 18.53 22.82
CA SER A 163 6.02 19.73 22.43
C SER A 163 5.54 20.32 21.09
N ARG A 164 4.84 19.54 20.27
CA ARG A 164 4.39 19.90 18.91
C ARG A 164 2.87 19.84 18.74
N HIS A 165 2.18 19.09 19.60
CA HIS A 165 0.75 18.82 19.50
C HIS A 165 0.05 19.05 20.83
N GLN A 166 -1.23 19.37 20.75
CA GLN A 166 -2.10 19.27 21.91
C GLN A 166 -2.55 17.82 22.09
N VAL A 167 -2.29 17.26 23.27
CA VAL A 167 -2.69 15.89 23.62
C VAL A 167 -3.68 15.95 24.77
N LEU A 168 -4.85 15.35 24.58
CA LEU A 168 -5.84 15.11 25.63
C LEU A 168 -5.90 13.63 25.92
N LEU A 169 -5.63 13.27 27.16
CA LEU A 169 -5.73 11.89 27.64
C LEU A 169 -6.87 11.80 28.64
N PHE A 170 -7.89 11.03 28.29
CA PHE A 170 -8.97 10.63 29.20
C PHE A 170 -8.63 9.28 29.80
N THR A 171 -8.79 9.12 31.11
CA THR A 171 -8.50 7.84 31.78
C THR A 171 -9.28 7.70 33.08
N CYS A 172 -9.70 6.48 33.38
CA CYS A 172 -10.20 6.12 34.70
C CYS A 172 -9.06 5.75 35.69
N HIS A 173 -7.80 5.70 35.24
CA HIS A 173 -6.63 5.33 36.02
C HIS A 173 -5.68 6.53 36.23
N ALA A 174 -6.17 7.63 36.78
CA ALA A 174 -5.43 8.89 36.92
C ALA A 174 -4.08 8.74 37.68
N GLU A 175 -4.02 7.83 38.65
CA GLU A 175 -2.79 7.53 39.39
C GLU A 175 -1.61 7.14 38.49
N ALA A 176 -1.90 6.39 37.45
CA ALA A 176 -0.87 5.91 36.50
C ALA A 176 -0.20 7.05 35.70
N TRP A 177 -0.76 8.28 35.74
CA TRP A 177 -0.34 9.43 34.94
C TRP A 177 0.11 10.64 35.76
N ARG A 178 0.04 10.54 37.11
CA ARG A 178 0.38 11.68 38.00
C ARG A 178 1.83 12.14 37.91
N ASP A 179 2.73 11.23 37.60
CA ASP A 179 4.15 11.48 37.46
C ASP A 179 4.54 12.29 36.22
N MET A 180 3.61 12.46 35.27
CA MET A 180 3.85 13.27 34.09
C MET A 180 3.92 14.79 34.35
N GLY A 181 3.54 15.26 35.56
CA GLY A 181 3.59 16.67 35.92
C GLY A 181 2.62 17.55 35.11
N VAL A 182 1.59 16.95 34.46
CA VAL A 182 0.56 17.67 33.73
C VAL A 182 -0.68 17.92 34.61
N PRO A 183 -1.48 18.98 34.34
CA PRO A 183 -2.69 19.23 35.12
C PRO A 183 -3.71 18.11 34.93
N LEU A 184 -4.15 17.49 36.00
CA LEU A 184 -5.26 16.55 36.03
C LEU A 184 -6.57 17.34 36.27
N ARG A 185 -7.60 17.02 35.50
CA ARG A 185 -8.95 17.55 35.67
C ARG A 185 -9.94 16.41 35.80
N GLU A 186 -10.71 16.41 36.85
CA GLU A 186 -11.81 15.46 37.00
C GLU A 186 -13.00 15.94 36.19
N LEU A 187 -13.57 15.02 35.42
CA LEU A 187 -14.80 15.27 34.70
C LEU A 187 -15.98 14.94 35.64
N PRO A 188 -17.02 15.78 35.67
CA PRO A 188 -18.20 15.45 36.46
C PRO A 188 -18.79 14.16 35.93
N SER A 189 -19.07 13.21 36.83
CA SER A 189 -19.84 12.01 36.51
C SER A 189 -21.20 12.46 36.01
N GLY A 190 -21.45 12.24 34.70
CA GLY A 190 -22.79 12.51 34.15
C GLY A 190 -23.81 11.70 34.87
N GLY A 191 -24.79 12.39 35.45
CA GLY A 191 -25.96 11.78 36.04
C GLY A 191 -26.89 11.19 35.01
#